data_162fca9f4136bdd453113ed25fcf6cab
#
_entry.id   162fca9f4136bdd453113ed25fcf6cab
#
_cell.length_a   1.000
_cell.length_b   1.000
_cell.length_c   1.000
_cell.angle_alpha   90.00
_cell.angle_beta   90.00
_cell.angle_gamma   90.00
#
_symmetry.space_group_name_H-M   'P 1'
#
loop_
_entity.id
_entity.type
_entity.pdbx_description
1 polymer ?
#
loop_
_entity_poly.entity_id
_entity_poly.type
_entity_poly.pdbx_seq_one_letter_code
_entity_poly.pdbx_strand_id
1 'polypeptide(L)'
;IKCFDVGRLNGHTDYGRRFCEQVQLDGVRVPKLSELLELVSQPKHQHVCMMLELKSDPEFSADRTAKEKLVSVVACEIKKAGIEDRTLLHSFDWTLLAECKKQVADMPTSFLTQLKQHAEDIGEETSLHSTPDFSPPDISLPDEVKKAGGELWCPHYKDISEDDLTRAKDLGLCVAVWTLS
;
A
#
# COMPACT_ATOMS: atom_id res chain seq x y z
N ILE A 1 -18.89 -7.63 -2.79
CA ILE A 1 -17.59 -8.33 -2.72
C ILE A 1 -17.72 -9.63 -1.91
N LYS A 2 -18.36 -9.65 -0.74
CA LYS A 2 -18.55 -10.85 0.13
C LYS A 2 -19.28 -12.03 -0.53
N CYS A 3 -19.96 -11.87 -1.67
CA CYS A 3 -20.61 -12.97 -2.40
C CYS A 3 -19.65 -13.79 -3.28
N PHE A 4 -18.47 -13.27 -3.60
CA PHE A 4 -17.51 -13.98 -4.41
C PHE A 4 -16.74 -15.02 -3.59
N ASP A 5 -16.56 -16.22 -4.19
CA ASP A 5 -15.65 -17.23 -3.69
C ASP A 5 -14.27 -16.96 -4.28
N VAL A 6 -13.29 -16.73 -3.42
CA VAL A 6 -11.91 -16.38 -3.81
C VAL A 6 -10.90 -17.49 -3.47
N GLY A 7 -11.39 -18.65 -3.03
CA GLY A 7 -10.54 -19.74 -2.58
C GLY A 7 -10.02 -20.66 -3.69
N ARG A 8 -10.47 -20.46 -4.95
CA ARG A 8 -9.99 -21.23 -6.09
C ARG A 8 -9.40 -20.32 -7.16
N LEU A 9 -8.18 -20.60 -7.58
CA LEU A 9 -7.59 -20.00 -8.76
C LEU A 9 -8.10 -20.68 -10.04
N ASN A 10 -8.33 -19.88 -11.08
CA ASN A 10 -8.55 -20.40 -12.41
C ASN A 10 -7.20 -20.76 -13.05
N GLY A 11 -6.85 -22.06 -13.09
CA GLY A 11 -5.60 -22.56 -13.64
C GLY A 11 -5.39 -22.31 -15.15
N HIS A 12 -6.42 -21.83 -15.86
CA HIS A 12 -6.30 -21.45 -17.28
C HIS A 12 -5.80 -20.00 -17.48
N THR A 13 -5.74 -19.19 -16.42
CA THR A 13 -5.16 -17.85 -16.46
C THR A 13 -3.66 -17.88 -16.19
N ASP A 14 -2.93 -16.84 -16.62
CA ASP A 14 -1.50 -16.69 -16.32
C ASP A 14 -1.26 -16.63 -14.82
N TYR A 15 -2.11 -15.92 -14.09
CA TYR A 15 -2.07 -15.84 -12.63
C TYR A 15 -2.25 -17.22 -11.99
N GLY A 16 -3.24 -17.99 -12.40
CA GLY A 16 -3.48 -19.32 -11.87
C GLY A 16 -2.36 -20.32 -12.20
N ARG A 17 -1.71 -20.19 -13.37
CA ARG A 17 -0.52 -20.97 -13.73
C ARG A 17 0.71 -20.59 -12.88
N ARG A 18 0.88 -19.31 -12.61
CA ARG A 18 1.99 -18.81 -11.78
C ARG A 18 1.89 -19.32 -10.33
N PHE A 19 0.69 -19.47 -9.80
CA PHE A 19 0.44 -19.88 -8.42
C PHE A 19 -0.23 -21.25 -8.33
N CYS A 20 0.26 -22.21 -9.13
CA CYS A 20 -0.32 -23.55 -9.22
C CYS A 20 -0.29 -24.35 -7.90
N GLU A 21 0.61 -23.99 -6.98
CA GLU A 21 0.73 -24.61 -5.65
C GLU A 21 -0.31 -24.12 -4.64
N GLN A 22 -1.12 -23.10 -4.99
CA GLN A 22 -2.15 -22.62 -4.07
C GLN A 22 -3.20 -23.69 -3.79
N VAL A 23 -3.42 -23.96 -2.51
CA VAL A 23 -4.47 -24.90 -2.07
C VAL A 23 -5.84 -24.37 -2.50
N GLN A 24 -6.61 -25.22 -3.21
CA GLN A 24 -7.95 -24.88 -3.67
C GLN A 24 -8.97 -25.13 -2.55
N LEU A 25 -9.65 -24.10 -2.12
CA LEU A 25 -10.66 -24.18 -1.05
C LEU A 25 -11.99 -23.59 -1.51
N ASP A 26 -13.09 -24.28 -1.21
CA ASP A 26 -14.44 -23.77 -1.51
C ASP A 26 -14.99 -22.94 -0.36
N GLY A 27 -15.77 -21.92 -0.69
CA GLY A 27 -16.49 -21.10 0.30
C GLY A 27 -15.64 -19.99 0.93
N VAL A 28 -14.40 -19.79 0.48
CA VAL A 28 -13.54 -18.72 0.97
C VAL A 28 -14.03 -17.36 0.47
N ARG A 29 -14.22 -16.42 1.37
CA ARG A 29 -14.71 -15.07 1.07
C ARG A 29 -13.61 -14.05 1.29
N VAL A 30 -13.69 -12.93 0.56
CA VAL A 30 -12.80 -11.78 0.82
C VAL A 30 -13.00 -11.33 2.28
N PRO A 31 -11.94 -11.30 3.11
CA PRO A 31 -12.05 -10.92 4.51
C PRO A 31 -12.42 -9.45 4.67
N LYS A 32 -13.06 -9.10 5.78
CA LYS A 32 -13.17 -7.70 6.20
C LYS A 32 -11.87 -7.27 6.89
N LEU A 33 -11.60 -5.97 6.88
CA LEU A 33 -10.47 -5.42 7.64
C LEU A 33 -10.58 -5.81 9.13
N SER A 34 -11.76 -5.72 9.73
CA SER A 34 -11.98 -6.09 11.14
C SER A 34 -11.62 -7.56 11.44
N GLU A 35 -11.87 -8.50 10.52
CA GLU A 35 -11.51 -9.91 10.68
C GLU A 35 -9.98 -10.11 10.70
N LEU A 36 -9.26 -9.35 9.87
CA LEU A 36 -7.79 -9.35 9.86
C LEU A 36 -7.23 -8.69 11.12
N LEU A 37 -7.77 -7.55 11.52
CA LEU A 37 -7.35 -6.84 12.72
C LEU A 37 -7.56 -7.68 13.99
N GLU A 38 -8.69 -8.38 14.10
CA GLU A 38 -8.94 -9.34 15.19
C GLU A 38 -7.89 -10.45 15.23
N LEU A 39 -7.50 -10.99 14.06
CA LEU A 39 -6.45 -12.00 13.99
C LEU A 39 -5.10 -11.46 14.49
N VAL A 40 -4.69 -10.27 13.99
CA VAL A 40 -3.39 -9.66 14.34
C VAL A 40 -3.33 -9.19 15.78
N SER A 41 -4.48 -8.87 16.40
CA SER A 41 -4.56 -8.44 17.81
C SER A 41 -4.41 -9.59 18.81
N GLN A 42 -4.43 -10.85 18.35
CA GLN A 42 -4.26 -11.98 19.27
C GLN A 42 -2.87 -11.98 19.91
N PRO A 43 -2.74 -12.41 21.18
CA PRO A 43 -1.46 -12.40 21.90
C PRO A 43 -0.29 -13.09 21.16
N LYS A 44 -0.58 -14.17 20.44
CA LYS A 44 0.43 -14.91 19.63
C LYS A 44 0.97 -14.10 18.43
N HIS A 45 0.29 -13.01 18.04
CA HIS A 45 0.65 -12.17 16.89
C HIS A 45 1.12 -10.76 17.31
N GLN A 46 1.46 -10.53 18.58
CA GLN A 46 1.93 -9.23 19.07
C GLN A 46 3.21 -8.71 18.36
N HIS A 47 4.00 -9.61 17.80
CA HIS A 47 5.22 -9.28 17.04
C HIS A 47 4.95 -8.87 15.59
N VAL A 48 3.71 -9.00 15.10
CA VAL A 48 3.35 -8.68 13.72
C VAL A 48 3.06 -7.19 13.60
N CYS A 49 3.77 -6.52 12.68
CA CYS A 49 3.46 -5.18 12.24
C CYS A 49 2.67 -5.24 10.92
N MET A 50 1.75 -4.32 10.74
CA MET A 50 0.92 -4.26 9.55
C MET A 50 1.35 -3.11 8.63
N MET A 51 1.45 -3.41 7.35
CA MET A 51 1.58 -2.45 6.27
C MET A 51 0.27 -2.47 5.48
N LEU A 52 -0.62 -1.52 5.79
CA LEU A 52 -1.99 -1.51 5.27
C LEU A 52 -2.08 -0.61 4.05
N GLU A 53 -2.22 -1.21 2.87
CA GLU A 53 -2.36 -0.47 1.62
C GLU A 53 -3.78 0.05 1.42
N LEU A 54 -3.90 1.36 1.24
CA LEU A 54 -5.12 2.03 0.84
C LEU A 54 -5.10 2.19 -0.69
N LYS A 55 -6.00 1.46 -1.37
CA LYS A 55 -6.13 1.53 -2.83
C LYS A 55 -7.22 2.51 -3.25
N SER A 56 -6.95 3.23 -4.32
CA SER A 56 -7.91 4.11 -4.99
C SER A 56 -7.87 3.85 -6.50
N ASP A 57 -8.97 4.15 -7.16
CA ASP A 57 -9.02 4.31 -8.61
C ASP A 57 -9.12 5.82 -8.97
N PRO A 58 -9.02 6.21 -10.25
CA PRO A 58 -9.03 7.63 -10.63
C PRO A 58 -10.30 8.38 -10.21
N GLU A 59 -11.46 7.75 -10.29
CA GLU A 59 -12.74 8.35 -9.89
C GLU A 59 -12.78 8.57 -8.39
N PHE A 60 -12.41 7.56 -7.60
CA PHE A 60 -12.30 7.66 -6.15
C PHE A 60 -11.25 8.68 -5.73
N SER A 61 -10.09 8.72 -6.40
CA SER A 61 -9.02 9.66 -6.09
C SER A 61 -9.43 11.11 -6.30
N ALA A 62 -10.37 11.39 -7.20
CA ALA A 62 -10.96 12.71 -7.39
C ALA A 62 -12.00 13.11 -6.32
N ASP A 63 -12.58 12.13 -5.61
CA ASP A 63 -13.61 12.37 -4.58
C ASP A 63 -12.98 12.57 -3.20
N ARG A 64 -12.86 13.82 -2.80
CA ARG A 64 -12.34 14.18 -1.47
C ARG A 64 -13.15 13.57 -0.33
N THR A 65 -14.47 13.58 -0.43
CA THR A 65 -15.36 13.07 0.64
C THR A 65 -15.22 11.55 0.80
N ALA A 66 -15.07 10.82 -0.32
CA ALA A 66 -14.82 9.39 -0.29
C ALA A 66 -13.47 9.06 0.38
N LYS A 67 -12.41 9.84 0.10
CA LYS A 67 -11.10 9.69 0.75
C LYS A 67 -11.17 9.96 2.25
N GLU A 68 -11.76 11.08 2.66
CA GLU A 68 -11.95 11.42 4.07
C GLU A 68 -12.70 10.30 4.82
N LYS A 69 -13.75 9.76 4.21
CA LYS A 69 -14.53 8.64 4.77
C LYS A 69 -13.73 7.34 4.86
N LEU A 70 -12.99 6.98 3.82
CA LEU A 70 -12.16 5.77 3.81
C LEU A 70 -11.14 5.81 4.94
N VAL A 71 -10.38 6.90 5.04
CA VAL A 71 -9.36 7.08 6.08
C VAL A 71 -9.99 7.02 7.47
N SER A 72 -11.11 7.72 7.67
CA SER A 72 -11.83 7.71 8.95
C SER A 72 -12.29 6.31 9.37
N VAL A 73 -12.85 5.54 8.45
CA VAL A 73 -13.30 4.16 8.73
C VAL A 73 -12.12 3.26 9.06
N VAL A 74 -11.06 3.30 8.26
CA VAL A 74 -9.85 2.49 8.48
C VAL A 74 -9.20 2.83 9.82
N ALA A 75 -9.01 4.11 10.09
CA ALA A 75 -8.43 4.58 11.36
C ALA A 75 -9.26 4.14 12.58
N CYS A 76 -10.59 4.22 12.47
CA CYS A 76 -11.50 3.75 13.53
C CYS A 76 -11.36 2.25 13.79
N GLU A 77 -11.26 1.42 12.74
CA GLU A 77 -11.09 -0.03 12.90
C GLU A 77 -9.72 -0.38 13.51
N ILE A 78 -8.65 0.27 13.08
CA ILE A 78 -7.31 0.07 13.65
C ILE A 78 -7.29 0.45 15.15
N LYS A 79 -7.88 1.60 15.50
CA LYS A 79 -8.00 2.08 16.88
C LYS A 79 -8.82 1.14 17.75
N LYS A 80 -9.94 0.61 17.26
CA LYS A 80 -10.73 -0.41 17.98
C LYS A 80 -9.93 -1.67 18.26
N ALA A 81 -9.02 -2.03 17.37
CA ALA A 81 -8.16 -3.20 17.52
C ALA A 81 -6.96 -2.95 18.45
N GLY A 82 -6.64 -1.69 18.77
CA GLY A 82 -5.52 -1.30 19.64
C GLY A 82 -4.15 -1.65 19.06
N ILE A 83 -3.97 -1.43 17.75
CA ILE A 83 -2.72 -1.78 17.05
C ILE A 83 -2.15 -0.60 16.24
N GLU A 84 -2.47 0.63 16.63
CA GLU A 84 -2.01 1.86 15.98
C GLU A 84 -0.49 1.93 15.93
N ASP A 85 0.17 1.54 17.02
CA ASP A 85 1.63 1.51 17.20
C ASP A 85 2.35 0.48 16.33
N ARG A 86 1.61 -0.45 15.73
CA ARG A 86 2.11 -1.54 14.88
C ARG A 86 1.55 -1.48 13.44
N THR A 87 0.90 -0.37 13.09
CA THR A 87 0.29 -0.20 11.76
C THR A 87 0.90 0.98 11.04
N LEU A 88 1.29 0.75 9.79
CA LEU A 88 1.76 1.74 8.85
C LEU A 88 0.76 1.83 7.69
N LEU A 89 0.36 3.05 7.32
CA LEU A 89 -0.54 3.30 6.19
C LEU A 89 0.28 3.48 4.90
N HIS A 90 -0.16 2.86 3.82
CA HIS A 90 0.61 2.65 2.62
C HIS A 90 -0.25 2.92 1.38
N SER A 91 0.23 3.66 0.41
CA SER A 91 -0.54 3.95 -0.81
C SER A 91 0.29 4.49 -1.95
N PHE A 92 -0.16 4.23 -3.18
CA PHE A 92 0.23 4.97 -4.37
C PHE A 92 -0.49 6.33 -4.46
N ASP A 93 -1.66 6.46 -3.86
CA ASP A 93 -2.39 7.73 -3.81
C ASP A 93 -1.85 8.62 -2.68
N TRP A 94 -0.93 9.50 -3.03
CA TRP A 94 -0.34 10.43 -2.07
C TRP A 94 -1.35 11.42 -1.47
N THR A 95 -2.48 11.62 -2.15
CA THR A 95 -3.55 12.47 -1.60
C THR A 95 -4.32 11.75 -0.49
N LEU A 96 -4.45 10.40 -0.55
CA LEU A 96 -4.92 9.58 0.56
C LEU A 96 -3.96 9.64 1.75
N LEU A 97 -2.65 9.55 1.51
CA LEU A 97 -1.65 9.66 2.57
C LEU A 97 -1.66 11.05 3.22
N ALA A 98 -1.86 12.11 2.43
CA ALA A 98 -2.06 13.45 2.97
C ALA A 98 -3.31 13.54 3.86
N GLU A 99 -4.37 12.82 3.53
CA GLU A 99 -5.57 12.74 4.39
C GLU A 99 -5.30 11.91 5.66
N CYS A 100 -4.52 10.83 5.57
CA CYS A 100 -4.06 10.08 6.74
C CYS A 100 -3.29 10.97 7.72
N LYS A 101 -2.36 11.80 7.23
CA LYS A 101 -1.61 12.76 8.06
C LYS A 101 -2.49 13.75 8.80
N LYS A 102 -3.65 14.12 8.25
CA LYS A 102 -4.60 15.01 8.92
C LYS A 102 -5.40 14.31 10.02
N GLN A 103 -5.86 13.08 9.76
CA GLN A 103 -6.77 12.37 10.66
C GLN A 103 -6.06 11.53 11.72
N VAL A 104 -4.87 10.99 11.40
CA VAL A 104 -4.11 10.07 12.24
C VAL A 104 -2.60 10.37 12.14
N ALA A 105 -2.22 11.57 12.53
CA ALA A 105 -0.86 12.10 12.37
C ALA A 105 0.24 11.23 13.03
N ASP A 106 -0.12 10.47 14.08
CA ASP A 106 0.82 9.61 14.80
C ASP A 106 1.07 8.27 14.11
N MET A 107 0.23 7.89 13.13
CA MET A 107 0.47 6.68 12.34
C MET A 107 1.45 6.97 11.19
N PRO A 108 2.55 6.19 11.09
CA PRO A 108 3.51 6.38 10.02
C PRO A 108 2.91 6.11 8.65
N THR A 109 3.43 6.79 7.63
CA THR A 109 3.00 6.63 6.25
C THR A 109 4.13 6.16 5.35
N SER A 110 3.77 5.30 4.39
CA SER A 110 4.66 4.76 3.37
C SER A 110 4.18 5.16 1.98
N PHE A 111 5.08 5.74 1.23
CA PHE A 111 4.83 6.28 -0.09
C PHE A 111 5.28 5.30 -1.16
N LEU A 112 4.32 4.64 -1.80
CA LEU A 112 4.57 3.79 -2.96
C LEU A 112 4.91 4.65 -4.18
N THR A 113 5.94 4.23 -4.90
CA THR A 113 6.30 4.84 -6.18
C THR A 113 6.63 3.77 -7.22
N GLN A 114 6.31 4.10 -8.48
CA GLN A 114 6.70 3.34 -9.64
C GLN A 114 6.89 4.28 -10.82
N LEU A 115 7.98 4.13 -11.55
CA LEU A 115 8.21 4.86 -12.79
C LEU A 115 7.41 4.22 -13.92
N LYS A 116 6.85 5.04 -14.82
CA LYS A 116 6.02 4.57 -15.94
C LYS A 116 6.72 3.53 -16.83
N GLN A 117 8.03 3.64 -16.98
CA GLN A 117 8.83 2.69 -17.77
C GLN A 117 8.80 1.25 -17.27
N HIS A 118 8.40 1.01 -16.02
CA HIS A 118 8.29 -0.33 -15.42
C HIS A 118 6.84 -0.73 -15.11
N ALA A 119 5.86 0.10 -15.51
CA ALA A 119 4.44 -0.18 -15.26
C ALA A 119 3.96 -1.45 -15.97
N GLU A 120 4.52 -1.77 -17.13
CA GLU A 120 4.16 -2.96 -17.92
C GLU A 120 4.50 -4.28 -17.22
N ASP A 121 5.50 -4.28 -16.32
CA ASP A 121 5.95 -5.48 -15.61
C ASP A 121 4.89 -6.06 -14.66
N ILE A 122 3.91 -5.29 -14.24
CA ILE A 122 2.88 -5.71 -13.27
C ILE A 122 1.48 -5.87 -13.87
N GLY A 123 1.27 -5.51 -15.14
CA GLY A 123 -0.02 -5.65 -15.82
C GLY A 123 -1.17 -4.82 -15.21
N GLU A 124 -0.87 -3.90 -14.33
CA GLU A 124 -1.84 -3.05 -13.63
C GLU A 124 -1.69 -1.58 -14.05
N GLU A 125 -2.30 -1.20 -15.17
CA GLU A 125 -2.42 0.22 -15.55
C GLU A 125 -3.16 1.07 -14.50
N THR A 126 -3.93 0.42 -13.62
CA THR A 126 -4.89 1.10 -12.74
C THR A 126 -4.30 1.66 -11.46
N SER A 127 -3.21 1.11 -10.94
CA SER A 127 -2.66 1.54 -9.64
C SER A 127 -1.83 2.82 -9.68
N LEU A 128 -1.40 3.25 -10.87
CA LEU A 128 -0.51 4.41 -11.06
C LEU A 128 -1.24 5.75 -11.25
N HIS A 129 -2.55 5.73 -11.47
CA HIS A 129 -3.30 6.94 -11.83
C HIS A 129 -3.33 8.03 -10.76
N SER A 130 -3.12 7.68 -9.51
CA SER A 130 -3.13 8.61 -8.39
C SER A 130 -1.73 8.95 -7.84
N THR A 131 -0.70 8.29 -8.38
CA THR A 131 0.70 8.65 -8.08
C THR A 131 1.05 9.93 -8.84
N PRO A 132 1.73 10.91 -8.22
CA PRO A 132 2.24 12.07 -8.94
C PRO A 132 3.10 11.64 -10.13
N ASP A 133 3.04 12.39 -11.24
CA ASP A 133 3.88 12.12 -12.40
C ASP A 133 5.33 12.54 -12.12
N PHE A 134 6.20 11.56 -11.91
CA PHE A 134 7.63 11.75 -11.66
C PHE A 134 8.48 11.64 -12.94
N SER A 135 7.88 11.85 -14.11
CA SER A 135 8.53 11.66 -15.41
C SER A 135 9.68 12.63 -15.76
N PRO A 136 9.83 13.83 -15.19
CA PRO A 136 11.01 14.65 -15.44
C PRO A 136 12.28 14.00 -14.88
N PRO A 137 13.40 13.98 -15.63
CA PRO A 137 14.63 13.31 -15.21
C PRO A 137 15.34 13.94 -14.00
N ASP A 138 14.88 15.11 -13.56
CA ASP A 138 15.52 15.88 -12.48
C ASP A 138 14.78 15.79 -11.13
N ILE A 139 13.80 14.90 -10.99
CA ILE A 139 13.05 14.75 -9.74
C ILE A 139 13.71 13.68 -8.86
N SER A 140 14.17 14.08 -7.68
CA SER A 140 14.57 13.15 -6.63
C SER A 140 13.33 12.63 -5.90
N LEU A 141 12.98 11.36 -6.11
CA LEU A 141 11.84 10.72 -5.43
C LEU A 141 11.96 10.75 -3.90
N PRO A 142 13.13 10.48 -3.30
CA PRO A 142 13.30 10.65 -1.85
C PRO A 142 12.98 12.06 -1.34
N ASP A 143 13.37 13.12 -2.09
CA ASP A 143 13.06 14.49 -1.70
C ASP A 143 11.57 14.78 -1.76
N GLU A 144 10.87 14.31 -2.79
CA GLU A 144 9.41 14.51 -2.91
C GLU A 144 8.66 13.73 -1.82
N VAL A 145 9.07 12.50 -1.49
CA VAL A 145 8.50 11.75 -0.36
C VAL A 145 8.71 12.50 0.95
N LYS A 146 9.91 13.03 1.19
CA LYS A 146 10.21 13.81 2.39
C LYS A 146 9.38 15.10 2.47
N LYS A 147 9.26 15.80 1.38
CA LYS A 147 8.45 17.02 1.24
C LYS A 147 6.96 16.74 1.48
N ALA A 148 6.47 15.57 1.05
CA ALA A 148 5.11 15.12 1.32
C ALA A 148 4.89 14.66 2.77
N GLY A 149 5.93 14.68 3.61
CA GLY A 149 5.85 14.28 5.02
C GLY A 149 5.95 12.77 5.24
N GLY A 150 6.51 12.03 4.28
CA GLY A 150 6.71 10.60 4.39
C GLY A 150 7.78 10.21 5.42
N GLU A 151 7.60 9.08 6.06
CA GLU A 151 8.58 8.42 6.92
C GLU A 151 9.23 7.22 6.24
N LEU A 152 8.52 6.61 5.29
CA LEU A 152 9.00 5.47 4.52
C LEU A 152 8.73 5.69 3.03
N TRP A 153 9.77 5.51 2.23
CA TRP A 153 9.69 5.44 0.77
C TRP A 153 9.67 3.99 0.32
N CYS A 154 8.73 3.63 -0.55
CA CYS A 154 8.56 2.27 -1.02
C CYS A 154 8.52 2.23 -2.55
N PRO A 155 9.69 2.27 -3.22
CA PRO A 155 9.80 2.21 -4.67
C PRO A 155 9.64 0.78 -5.19
N HIS A 156 9.25 0.66 -6.47
CA HIS A 156 9.46 -0.58 -7.21
C HIS A 156 10.97 -0.90 -7.27
N TYR A 157 11.34 -2.16 -7.07
CA TYR A 157 12.76 -2.55 -6.91
C TYR A 157 13.66 -2.22 -8.11
N LYS A 158 13.09 -2.05 -9.32
CA LYS A 158 13.83 -1.63 -10.52
C LYS A 158 14.03 -0.11 -10.62
N ASP A 159 13.33 0.67 -9.81
CA ASP A 159 13.29 2.13 -9.88
C ASP A 159 14.24 2.81 -8.88
N ILE A 160 15.04 2.03 -8.17
CA ILE A 160 15.91 2.53 -7.11
C ILE A 160 17.38 2.41 -7.50
N SER A 161 18.14 3.50 -7.34
CA SER A 161 19.59 3.57 -7.50
C SER A 161 20.33 3.66 -6.16
N GLU A 162 21.65 3.48 -6.16
CA GLU A 162 22.50 3.69 -4.98
C GLU A 162 22.47 5.16 -4.51
N ASP A 163 22.38 6.10 -5.44
CA ASP A 163 22.28 7.53 -5.13
C ASP A 163 20.93 7.84 -4.44
N ASP A 164 19.82 7.24 -4.90
CA ASP A 164 18.53 7.38 -4.26
C ASP A 164 18.52 6.81 -2.84
N LEU A 165 19.17 5.65 -2.63
CA LEU A 165 19.31 5.05 -1.30
C LEU A 165 20.09 5.95 -0.36
N THR A 166 21.21 6.51 -0.85
CA THR A 166 22.03 7.45 -0.10
C THR A 166 21.22 8.70 0.25
N ARG A 167 20.52 9.26 -0.72
CA ARG A 167 19.68 10.44 -0.52
C ARG A 167 18.55 10.19 0.46
N ALA A 168 17.85 9.06 0.35
CA ALA A 168 16.78 8.69 1.29
C ALA A 168 17.31 8.59 2.73
N LYS A 169 18.49 7.97 2.90
CA LYS A 169 19.16 7.87 4.20
C LYS A 169 19.52 9.23 4.78
N ASP A 170 20.08 10.13 3.98
CA ASP A 170 20.43 11.50 4.40
C ASP A 170 19.20 12.30 4.83
N LEU A 171 18.05 12.04 4.21
CA LEU A 171 16.77 12.63 4.56
C LEU A 171 16.10 11.96 5.78
N GLY A 172 16.67 10.88 6.31
CA GLY A 172 16.11 10.11 7.42
C GLY A 172 14.86 9.32 7.03
N LEU A 173 14.72 8.93 5.76
CA LEU A 173 13.67 8.05 5.29
C LEU A 173 14.06 6.59 5.51
N CYS A 174 13.11 5.78 5.97
CA CYS A 174 13.19 4.33 5.79
C CYS A 174 12.92 3.98 4.33
N VAL A 175 13.53 2.90 3.85
CA VAL A 175 13.30 2.41 2.47
C VAL A 175 12.88 0.94 2.51
N ALA A 176 11.81 0.62 1.83
CA ALA A 176 11.40 -0.74 1.53
C ALA A 176 11.11 -0.85 0.04
N VAL A 177 11.40 -1.99 -0.58
CA VAL A 177 11.14 -2.18 -2.02
C VAL A 177 10.06 -3.23 -2.24
N TRP A 178 9.35 -3.15 -3.35
CA TRP A 178 8.33 -4.09 -3.81
C TRP A 178 8.52 -4.40 -5.30
N THR A 179 8.13 -5.51 -5.88
CA THR A 179 7.88 -6.79 -5.24
C THR A 179 9.04 -7.70 -5.57
N LEU A 180 9.69 -8.26 -4.58
CA LEU A 180 10.73 -9.27 -4.79
C LEU A 180 10.06 -10.64 -4.88
N SER A 181 10.34 -11.41 -5.93
CA SER A 181 9.76 -12.74 -6.19
C SER A 181 10.84 -13.74 -6.55
#